data_d5bed4656a7664c74455ac1945b59f19
#
_entry.id   d5bed4656a7664c74455ac1945b59f19
#
_cell.length_a   1.000
_cell.length_b   1.000
_cell.length_c   1.000
_cell.angle_alpha   90.00
_cell.angle_beta   90.00
_cell.angle_gamma   90.00
#
_symmetry.space_group_name_H-M   'P 1'
#
loop_
_entity.id
_entity.type
_entity.pdbx_description
1 polymer ?
#
loop_
_entity_poly.entity_id
_entity_poly.type
_entity_poly.pdbx_seq_one_letter_code
_entity_poly.pdbx_strand_id
1 'polypeptide(L)'
;MAVVKITNDNFEQEVLASDIPVILDFWATWCGPCKMQAPIFDALAEELDGKVKFGKVDVDEESALALKYGIMNIPTLVVMDKGEFQNKAVGLQNKESILALLGM
;
A
#
# COMPACT_ATOMS: atom_id res chain seq x y z
N MET A 1 -13.77 -2.56 -7.55
CA MET A 1 -12.82 -3.14 -6.60
C MET A 1 -12.06 -2.05 -5.91
N ALA A 2 -12.08 -2.06 -4.59
CA ALA A 2 -11.43 -0.99 -3.83
C ALA A 2 -9.91 -1.13 -3.81
N VAL A 3 -9.37 -2.34 -3.85
CA VAL A 3 -7.92 -2.55 -3.85
C VAL A 3 -7.42 -2.79 -5.26
N VAL A 4 -6.40 -2.03 -5.65
CA VAL A 4 -5.82 -2.10 -7.00
C VAL A 4 -4.52 -2.91 -6.94
N LYS A 5 -4.35 -3.83 -7.87
CA LYS A 5 -3.07 -4.52 -8.01
C LYS A 5 -2.09 -3.56 -8.69
N ILE A 6 -1.02 -3.22 -8.00
CA ILE A 6 -0.01 -2.30 -8.49
C ILE A 6 1.15 -3.09 -9.08
N THR A 7 1.52 -2.73 -10.28
CA THR A 7 2.63 -3.34 -11.02
C THR A 7 3.58 -2.24 -11.50
N ASN A 8 4.75 -2.66 -11.96
CA ASN A 8 5.68 -1.70 -12.55
C ASN A 8 5.05 -0.99 -13.75
N ASP A 9 4.17 -1.70 -14.49
CA ASP A 9 3.54 -1.14 -15.69
C ASP A 9 2.48 -0.09 -15.38
N ASN A 10 1.74 -0.23 -14.27
CA ASN A 10 0.67 0.72 -13.95
C ASN A 10 1.04 1.71 -12.85
N PHE A 11 2.25 1.63 -12.30
CA PHE A 11 2.65 2.43 -11.15
C PHE A 11 2.55 3.93 -11.42
N GLU A 12 3.02 4.37 -12.55
CA GLU A 12 2.99 5.80 -12.89
C GLU A 12 1.55 6.31 -12.93
N GLN A 13 0.66 5.61 -13.62
CA GLN A 13 -0.72 6.05 -13.76
C GLN A 13 -1.52 5.91 -12.47
N GLU A 14 -1.37 4.79 -11.77
CA GLU A 14 -2.18 4.51 -10.58
C GLU A 14 -1.67 5.21 -9.33
N VAL A 15 -0.38 5.42 -9.21
CA VAL A 15 0.23 5.97 -7.99
C VAL A 15 0.74 7.38 -8.20
N LEU A 16 1.66 7.57 -9.16
CA LEU A 16 2.31 8.87 -9.33
C LEU A 16 1.36 9.94 -9.86
N ALA A 17 0.44 9.58 -10.73
CA ALA A 17 -0.53 10.50 -11.31
C ALA A 17 -1.86 10.56 -10.55
N SER A 18 -1.97 9.91 -9.41
CA SER A 18 -3.22 9.87 -8.64
C SER A 18 -3.53 11.25 -8.04
N ASP A 19 -4.78 11.70 -8.18
CA ASP A 19 -5.26 12.95 -7.60
C ASP A 19 -5.57 12.84 -6.11
N ILE A 20 -5.66 11.62 -5.59
CA ILE A 20 -5.94 11.36 -4.17
C ILE A 20 -4.78 10.60 -3.56
N PRO A 21 -4.62 10.65 -2.22
CA PRO A 21 -3.56 9.89 -1.56
C PRO A 21 -3.66 8.40 -1.88
N VAL A 22 -2.50 7.74 -1.92
CA VAL A 22 -2.40 6.31 -2.20
C VAL A 22 -1.68 5.65 -1.04
N ILE A 23 -2.22 4.54 -0.55
CA ILE A 23 -1.51 3.70 0.41
C ILE A 23 -1.21 2.37 -0.26
N LEU A 24 0.06 1.96 -0.18
CA LEU A 24 0.56 0.74 -0.81
C LEU A 24 0.91 -0.28 0.25
N ASP A 25 0.44 -1.51 0.07
CA ASP A 25 0.79 -2.64 0.90
C ASP A 25 1.81 -3.51 0.14
N PHE A 26 3.06 -3.47 0.58
CA PHE A 26 4.10 -4.35 0.02
C PHE A 26 4.04 -5.67 0.75
N TRP A 27 3.75 -6.74 0.02
CA TRP A 27 3.41 -8.04 0.59
C TRP A 27 3.99 -9.18 -0.24
N ALA A 28 3.90 -10.42 0.28
CA ALA A 28 4.25 -11.62 -0.47
C ALA A 28 3.30 -12.76 -0.10
N THR A 29 3.14 -13.70 -1.01
CA THR A 29 2.21 -14.83 -0.82
C THR A 29 2.59 -15.74 0.34
N TRP A 30 3.90 -15.82 0.65
CA TRP A 30 4.44 -16.69 1.69
C TRP A 30 4.50 -16.02 3.07
N CYS A 31 4.09 -14.78 3.18
CA CYS A 31 4.24 -13.98 4.38
C CYS A 31 3.02 -14.10 5.28
N GLY A 32 3.19 -14.70 6.47
CA GLY A 32 2.11 -14.87 7.43
C GLY A 32 1.48 -13.56 7.91
N PRO A 33 2.27 -12.60 8.40
CA PRO A 33 1.72 -11.29 8.82
C PRO A 33 1.02 -10.55 7.69
N CYS A 34 1.47 -10.72 6.43
CA CYS A 34 0.80 -10.11 5.28
C CYS A 34 -0.63 -10.64 5.12
N LYS A 35 -0.84 -11.92 5.44
CA LYS A 35 -2.18 -12.53 5.37
C LYS A 35 -3.09 -11.96 6.44
N MET A 36 -2.54 -11.57 7.59
CA MET A 36 -3.29 -10.92 8.65
C MET A 36 -3.59 -9.47 8.31
N GLN A 37 -2.68 -8.81 7.58
CA GLN A 37 -2.87 -7.43 7.15
C GLN A 37 -3.99 -7.30 6.11
N ALA A 38 -4.13 -8.29 5.25
CA ALA A 38 -5.05 -8.22 4.11
C ALA A 38 -6.49 -7.87 4.48
N PRO A 39 -7.15 -8.55 5.42
CA PRO A 39 -8.54 -8.22 5.74
C PRO A 39 -8.71 -6.81 6.32
N ILE A 40 -7.74 -6.34 7.10
CA ILE A 40 -7.78 -4.99 7.67
C ILE A 40 -7.65 -3.96 6.54
N PHE A 41 -6.70 -4.17 5.67
CA PHE A 41 -6.41 -3.30 4.53
C PHE A 41 -7.60 -3.25 3.57
N ASP A 42 -8.15 -4.42 3.24
CA ASP A 42 -9.27 -4.53 2.30
C ASP A 42 -10.54 -3.85 2.85
N ALA A 43 -10.81 -4.00 4.16
CA ALA A 43 -11.96 -3.37 4.79
C ALA A 43 -11.84 -1.84 4.75
N LEU A 44 -10.66 -1.30 5.06
CA LEU A 44 -10.44 0.15 5.00
C LEU A 44 -10.52 0.67 3.57
N ALA A 45 -10.08 -0.13 2.60
CA ALA A 45 -10.18 0.26 1.19
C ALA A 45 -11.63 0.49 0.79
N GLU A 46 -12.55 -0.34 1.30
CA GLU A 46 -13.98 -0.15 1.05
C GLU A 46 -14.52 1.09 1.77
N GLU A 47 -14.13 1.28 3.03
CA GLU A 47 -14.60 2.43 3.81
C GLU A 47 -14.14 3.77 3.24
N LEU A 48 -12.91 3.82 2.71
CA LEU A 48 -12.30 5.05 2.22
C LEU A 48 -12.28 5.15 0.70
N ASP A 49 -13.09 4.33 0.03
CA ASP A 49 -13.17 4.33 -1.44
C ASP A 49 -13.50 5.74 -1.96
N GLY A 50 -12.72 6.17 -2.93
CA GLY A 50 -12.85 7.53 -3.48
C GLY A 50 -12.10 8.61 -2.72
N LYS A 51 -11.68 8.34 -1.48
CA LYS A 51 -10.91 9.31 -0.68
C LYS A 51 -9.43 8.96 -0.64
N VAL A 52 -9.11 7.68 -0.58
CA VAL A 52 -7.76 7.14 -0.59
C VAL A 52 -7.74 5.94 -1.53
N LYS A 53 -6.73 5.86 -2.36
CA LYS A 53 -6.54 4.69 -3.22
C LYS A 53 -5.71 3.66 -2.46
N PHE A 54 -6.18 2.43 -2.42
CA PHE A 54 -5.49 1.32 -1.76
C PHE A 54 -4.91 0.41 -2.84
N GLY A 55 -3.59 0.22 -2.80
CA GLY A 55 -2.89 -0.61 -3.78
C GLY A 55 -2.05 -1.68 -3.10
N LYS A 56 -1.88 -2.81 -3.77
CA LYS A 56 -1.04 -3.91 -3.29
C LYS A 56 0.09 -4.17 -4.26
N VAL A 57 1.29 -4.31 -3.72
CA VAL A 57 2.51 -4.59 -4.49
C VAL A 57 3.08 -5.91 -4.01
N ASP A 58 3.06 -6.93 -4.87
CA ASP A 58 3.71 -8.21 -4.59
C ASP A 58 5.21 -8.04 -4.79
N VAL A 59 5.99 -8.15 -3.71
CA VAL A 59 7.43 -7.87 -3.78
C VAL A 59 8.21 -8.89 -4.62
N ASP A 60 7.66 -10.07 -4.81
CA ASP A 60 8.31 -11.08 -5.64
C ASP A 60 8.07 -10.82 -7.12
N GLU A 61 6.87 -10.37 -7.48
CA GLU A 61 6.53 -10.00 -8.86
C GLU A 61 7.09 -8.64 -9.25
N GLU A 62 7.12 -7.70 -8.29
CA GLU A 62 7.51 -6.31 -8.54
C GLU A 62 8.75 -5.94 -7.72
N SER A 63 9.81 -6.72 -7.87
CA SER A 63 11.04 -6.51 -7.09
C SER A 63 11.67 -5.15 -7.33
N ALA A 64 11.52 -4.58 -8.52
CA ALA A 64 12.06 -3.26 -8.82
C ALA A 64 11.37 -2.17 -8.00
N LEU A 65 10.05 -2.26 -7.79
CA LEU A 65 9.33 -1.32 -6.95
C LEU A 65 9.73 -1.46 -5.48
N ALA A 66 9.87 -2.71 -5.00
CA ALA A 66 10.30 -2.96 -3.64
C ALA A 66 11.70 -2.37 -3.39
N LEU A 67 12.61 -2.54 -4.34
CA LEU A 67 13.95 -2.00 -4.25
C LEU A 67 13.93 -0.48 -4.24
N LYS A 68 13.14 0.12 -5.13
CA LYS A 68 13.04 1.56 -5.27
C LYS A 68 12.62 2.24 -3.97
N TYR A 69 11.70 1.63 -3.23
CA TYR A 69 11.20 2.19 -1.98
C TYR A 69 11.87 1.62 -0.74
N GLY A 70 12.96 0.87 -0.91
CA GLY A 70 13.76 0.36 0.18
C GLY A 70 13.02 -0.60 1.09
N ILE A 71 12.16 -1.44 0.52
CA ILE A 71 11.36 -2.39 1.28
C ILE A 71 12.25 -3.56 1.70
N MET A 72 12.54 -3.66 2.99
CA MET A 72 13.39 -4.72 3.55
C MET A 72 12.60 -5.73 4.38
N ASN A 73 11.44 -5.34 4.87
CA ASN A 73 10.56 -6.21 5.65
C ASN A 73 9.15 -6.09 5.13
N ILE A 74 8.36 -7.15 5.27
CA ILE A 74 6.96 -7.15 4.86
C ILE A 74 6.08 -7.69 5.99
N PRO A 75 4.83 -7.21 6.11
CA PRO A 75 4.25 -6.16 5.28
C PRO A 75 4.85 -4.79 5.60
N THR A 76 4.91 -3.93 4.61
CA THR A 76 5.24 -2.52 4.80
C THR A 76 4.21 -1.70 4.07
N LEU A 77 3.61 -0.74 4.78
CA LEU A 77 2.66 0.18 4.18
C LEU A 77 3.37 1.50 3.87
N VAL A 78 3.16 2.00 2.65
CA VAL A 78 3.76 3.26 2.19
C VAL A 78 2.65 4.18 1.74
N VAL A 79 2.66 5.42 2.23
CA VAL A 79 1.70 6.44 1.80
C VAL A 79 2.37 7.38 0.81
N MET A 80 1.71 7.56 -0.33
CA MET A 80 2.13 8.48 -1.38
C MET A 80 1.04 9.53 -1.57
N ASP A 81 1.43 10.76 -1.87
CA ASP A 81 0.47 11.81 -2.20
C ASP A 81 1.03 12.66 -3.32
N LYS A 82 0.26 12.79 -4.39
CA LYS A 82 0.64 13.57 -5.58
C LYS A 82 2.03 13.17 -6.10
N GLY A 83 2.27 11.87 -6.13
CA GLY A 83 3.50 11.32 -6.65
C GLY A 83 4.69 11.34 -5.70
N GLU A 84 4.50 11.80 -4.47
CA GLU A 84 5.60 11.91 -3.50
C GLU A 84 5.40 11.01 -2.29
N PHE A 85 6.50 10.43 -1.81
CA PHE A 85 6.51 9.64 -0.61
C PHE A 85 6.16 10.53 0.59
N GLN A 86 5.21 10.08 1.43
CA GLN A 86 4.81 10.83 2.62
C GLN A 86 5.22 10.12 3.90
N ASN A 87 4.96 8.83 4.00
CA ASN A 87 5.12 8.12 5.26
C ASN A 87 5.14 6.62 5.04
N LYS A 88 5.66 5.86 6.00
CA LYS A 88 5.61 4.40 5.93
C LYS A 88 5.50 3.78 7.32
N ALA A 89 5.01 2.57 7.37
CA ALA A 89 4.96 1.77 8.60
C ALA A 89 5.37 0.34 8.27
N VAL A 90 6.32 -0.18 9.02
CA VAL A 90 6.83 -1.55 8.85
C VAL A 90 6.12 -2.48 9.81
N GLY A 91 5.70 -3.63 9.32
CA GLY A 91 5.02 -4.64 10.10
C GLY A 91 3.50 -4.49 10.06
N LEU A 92 2.82 -5.40 10.74
CA LEU A 92 1.37 -5.46 10.79
C LEU A 92 0.80 -4.21 11.48
N GLN A 93 -0.15 -3.55 10.83
CA GLN A 93 -0.78 -2.34 11.34
C GLN A 93 -2.28 -2.58 11.54
N ASN A 94 -2.82 -2.18 12.68
CA ASN A 94 -4.25 -2.23 12.90
C ASN A 94 -4.94 -1.02 12.21
N LYS A 95 -6.27 -0.99 12.27
CA LYS A 95 -7.06 0.05 11.60
C LYS A 95 -6.63 1.46 12.06
N GLU A 96 -6.49 1.65 13.37
CA GLU A 96 -6.15 2.95 13.94
C GLU A 96 -4.78 3.43 13.50
N SER A 97 -3.81 2.51 13.43
CA SER A 97 -2.46 2.83 12.96
C SER A 97 -2.46 3.25 11.49
N ILE A 98 -3.27 2.57 10.66
CA ILE A 98 -3.37 2.91 9.25
C ILE A 98 -4.00 4.29 9.08
N LEU A 99 -5.07 4.56 9.83
CA LEU A 99 -5.71 5.88 9.78
C LEU A 99 -4.74 6.98 10.20
N ALA A 100 -3.98 6.75 11.27
CA ALA A 100 -2.97 7.70 11.72
C ALA A 100 -1.90 7.92 10.66
N LEU A 101 -1.46 6.85 9.99
CA LEU A 101 -0.48 6.93 8.92
C LEU A 101 -0.98 7.81 7.77
N LEU A 102 -2.28 7.78 7.51
CA LEU A 102 -2.95 8.59 6.49
C LEU A 102 -3.28 10.00 6.98
N GLY A 103 -3.05 10.31 8.24
CA GLY A 103 -3.39 11.61 8.81
C GLY A 103 -4.88 11.78 9.11
N MET A 104 -5.54 10.68 9.36
CA MET A 104 -7.00 10.70 9.57
C MET A 104 -7.42 10.42 11.02
#